data_54be12f46ebbb68554a1b3fa9033b616
#
_entry.id   54be12f46ebbb68554a1b3fa9033b616
#
_cell.length_a   1.000
_cell.length_b   1.000
_cell.length_c   1.000
_cell.angle_alpha   90.00
_cell.angle_beta   90.00
_cell.angle_gamma   90.00
#
_symmetry.space_group_name_H-M   'P 1'
#
loop_
_entity.id
_entity.type
_entity.pdbx_description
1 polymer ?
#
loop_
_entity_poly.entity_id
_entity_poly.type
_entity_poly.pdbx_seq_one_letter_code
_entity_poly.pdbx_strand_id
1 'polypeptide(L)'
;YRVKNEVIDMIMNSGMVMKFHNWDHFTSLTDANNLTSLKKMGYSSMWVKTYSRGGNLFLDSVLANGYLMSDKKIDSEYYQYIKTYKNIYFYKLKKLPSYGYLINNNDTIFNKDNSFQISNSIYQSITGNKDSIFDIYSNFKLNNIEVSKYKDNKYYKILDPEGYNYFETDIDIKNKQTLYLEILRSLDNTTNSKIYEHFNIYINDKLYQQKAMDADNNGVINLGTYNNEKVNIKIELLKSIDLNNITLGVMDNTKYEDFIANQYVETNINYNKNKVTASVESEAEKILYLPIAYSDSYKATNNGKEVEVIKVFDNFIGVKLEKGNNNIELTYMPKGLIPMIIVSVITLVLTIILLSTKLYNKILDCKFLSNIAYYLYLFAYIALILVVYVGGTICFIISYFVTIKI
;
A
#
# COMPACT_ATOMS: atom_id res chain seq x y z
N TYR A 1 15.62 -2.71 7.00
CA TYR A 1 14.21 -3.07 7.18
C TYR A 1 13.36 -1.82 7.26
N ARG A 2 12.10 -1.97 6.88
CA ARG A 2 11.12 -0.89 7.00
C ARG A 2 10.55 -0.83 8.40
N VAL A 3 10.02 0.35 8.71
CA VAL A 3 9.33 0.63 9.96
C VAL A 3 7.83 0.73 9.67
N LYS A 4 7.03 -0.15 10.27
CA LYS A 4 5.58 -0.02 10.31
C LYS A 4 5.23 1.07 11.31
N ASN A 5 4.42 2.02 10.91
CA ASN A 5 4.01 3.15 11.74
C ASN A 5 2.54 3.04 12.12
N GLU A 6 2.27 2.71 13.38
CA GLU A 6 0.91 2.66 13.97
C GLU A 6 0.59 3.93 14.79
N VAL A 7 1.50 4.93 14.80
CA VAL A 7 1.29 6.19 15.53
C VAL A 7 0.31 7.08 14.76
N ILE A 8 -0.84 7.38 15.36
CA ILE A 8 -1.96 8.08 14.70
C ILE A 8 -1.58 9.49 14.27
N ASP A 9 -0.93 10.26 15.14
CA ASP A 9 -0.62 11.68 14.92
C ASP A 9 0.71 11.94 14.21
N MET A 10 1.33 10.90 13.63
CA MET A 10 2.59 11.08 12.96
C MET A 10 2.40 11.70 11.57
N ILE A 11 3.19 12.74 11.30
CA ILE A 11 3.15 13.47 10.01
C ILE A 11 3.50 12.52 8.86
N MET A 12 2.73 12.61 7.78
CA MET A 12 3.03 11.90 6.53
C MET A 12 4.43 12.22 6.03
N ASN A 13 5.05 11.24 5.36
CA ASN A 13 6.44 11.34 4.89
C ASN A 13 7.49 11.50 6.01
N SER A 14 7.12 11.21 7.25
CA SER A 14 8.04 11.26 8.40
C SER A 14 9.30 10.41 8.20
N GLY A 15 9.19 9.29 7.48
CA GLY A 15 10.32 8.44 7.10
C GLY A 15 11.40 9.20 6.33
N MET A 16 11.02 10.11 5.44
CA MET A 16 11.97 10.94 4.67
C MET A 16 12.74 11.91 5.60
N VAL A 17 12.04 12.53 6.56
CA VAL A 17 12.65 13.48 7.50
C VAL A 17 13.53 12.76 8.52
N MET A 18 13.06 11.64 9.05
CA MET A 18 13.76 10.87 10.09
C MET A 18 14.70 9.80 9.53
N LYS A 19 14.83 9.71 8.20
CA LYS A 19 15.77 8.81 7.49
C LYS A 19 15.51 7.32 7.76
N PHE A 20 14.26 6.89 7.85
CA PHE A 20 13.89 5.48 7.84
C PHE A 20 12.96 5.14 6.68
N HIS A 21 12.97 3.90 6.25
CA HIS A 21 12.09 3.41 5.19
C HIS A 21 10.75 2.96 5.77
N ASN A 22 9.65 3.39 5.16
CA ASN A 22 8.29 2.93 5.47
C ASN A 22 7.42 2.98 4.20
N TRP A 23 6.17 2.54 4.34
CA TRP A 23 5.16 2.63 3.28
C TRP A 23 4.27 3.88 3.41
N ASP A 24 4.45 4.67 4.47
CA ASP A 24 3.74 5.94 4.63
C ASP A 24 4.19 6.92 3.55
N HIS A 25 3.24 7.36 2.76
CA HIS A 25 3.55 8.19 1.61
C HIS A 25 2.41 9.13 1.27
N PHE A 26 2.76 10.37 1.01
CA PHE A 26 1.85 11.38 0.47
C PHE A 26 2.54 12.20 -0.60
N THR A 27 2.10 12.07 -1.83
CA THR A 27 2.40 13.01 -2.91
C THR A 27 1.21 13.10 -3.85
N SER A 28 1.06 14.25 -4.53
CA SER A 28 0.02 14.42 -5.55
C SER A 28 0.24 13.55 -6.80
N LEU A 29 1.41 12.91 -6.91
CA LEU A 29 1.80 12.04 -8.02
C LEU A 29 1.98 10.58 -7.56
N THR A 30 1.20 10.14 -6.58
CA THR A 30 1.25 8.75 -6.10
C THR A 30 0.80 7.80 -7.22
N ASP A 31 1.58 6.74 -7.46
CA ASP A 31 1.21 5.70 -8.41
C ASP A 31 -0.05 4.97 -7.96
N ALA A 32 -1.03 4.86 -8.85
CA ALA A 32 -2.34 4.27 -8.56
C ALA A 32 -2.23 2.77 -8.21
N ASN A 33 -1.32 2.02 -8.84
CA ASN A 33 -1.14 0.60 -8.54
C ASN A 33 -0.57 0.42 -7.13
N ASN A 34 0.41 1.26 -6.73
CA ASN A 34 0.97 1.21 -5.38
C ASN A 34 -0.10 1.49 -4.32
N LEU A 35 -0.90 2.54 -4.52
CA LEU A 35 -2.00 2.89 -3.64
C LEU A 35 -3.03 1.77 -3.54
N THR A 36 -3.46 1.22 -4.69
CA THR A 36 -4.45 0.14 -4.76
C THR A 36 -3.94 -1.15 -4.12
N SER A 37 -2.68 -1.52 -4.37
CA SER A 37 -2.09 -2.74 -3.80
C SER A 37 -2.03 -2.71 -2.29
N LEU A 38 -1.51 -1.62 -1.70
CA LEU A 38 -1.41 -1.50 -0.25
C LEU A 38 -2.81 -1.49 0.39
N LYS A 39 -3.77 -0.80 -0.22
CA LYS A 39 -5.15 -0.84 0.26
C LYS A 39 -5.75 -2.25 0.20
N LYS A 40 -5.61 -2.95 -0.93
CA LYS A 40 -6.09 -4.34 -1.08
C LYS A 40 -5.39 -5.32 -0.13
N MET A 41 -4.15 -5.06 0.24
CA MET A 41 -3.43 -5.78 1.29
C MET A 41 -3.90 -5.41 2.71
N GLY A 42 -4.92 -4.57 2.85
CA GLY A 42 -5.52 -4.21 4.13
C GLY A 42 -4.80 -3.10 4.89
N TYR A 43 -3.89 -2.36 4.24
CA TYR A 43 -3.29 -1.16 4.83
C TYR A 43 -4.20 0.05 4.69
N SER A 44 -4.14 0.94 5.65
CA SER A 44 -4.95 2.17 5.64
C SER A 44 -4.54 3.10 4.50
N SER A 45 -5.52 3.76 3.91
CA SER A 45 -5.29 4.71 2.81
C SER A 45 -6.41 5.73 2.74
N MET A 46 -6.08 6.93 2.27
CA MET A 46 -7.06 7.98 1.98
C MET A 46 -6.58 8.89 0.84
N TRP A 47 -7.36 9.01 -0.22
CA TRP A 47 -7.01 9.73 -1.45
C TRP A 47 -5.70 9.22 -2.04
N VAL A 48 -4.66 10.07 -2.05
CA VAL A 48 -3.30 9.77 -2.53
C VAL A 48 -2.33 9.45 -1.40
N LYS A 49 -2.85 9.22 -0.18
CA LYS A 49 -2.07 8.86 1.00
C LYS A 49 -2.09 7.35 1.22
N THR A 50 -0.94 6.78 1.53
CA THR A 50 -0.79 5.42 2.04
C THR A 50 -0.24 5.46 3.45
N TYR A 51 -0.67 4.51 4.26
CA TYR A 51 -0.19 4.34 5.63
C TYR A 51 0.31 2.91 5.81
N SER A 52 1.29 2.71 6.66
CA SER A 52 1.71 1.37 7.06
C SER A 52 0.85 0.78 8.18
N ARG A 53 -0.17 1.50 8.66
CA ARG A 53 -1.18 1.01 9.61
C ARG A 53 -2.11 -0.02 8.96
N GLY A 54 -2.57 -0.98 9.74
CA GLY A 54 -3.39 -2.09 9.24
C GLY A 54 -2.54 -3.23 8.70
N GLY A 55 -3.05 -3.93 7.68
CA GLY A 55 -2.41 -5.15 7.17
C GLY A 55 -2.43 -6.29 8.19
N ASN A 56 -1.61 -7.29 7.97
CA ASN A 56 -1.43 -8.40 8.90
C ASN A 56 0.05 -8.79 9.02
N LEU A 57 0.38 -9.58 10.03
CA LEU A 57 1.76 -9.94 10.35
C LEU A 57 2.49 -10.66 9.18
N PHE A 58 1.78 -11.49 8.41
CA PHE A 58 2.35 -12.15 7.23
C PHE A 58 2.71 -11.13 6.14
N LEU A 59 1.78 -10.23 5.79
CA LEU A 59 2.03 -9.18 4.81
C LEU A 59 3.08 -8.17 5.27
N ASP A 60 3.15 -7.86 6.57
CA ASP A 60 4.24 -7.07 7.13
C ASP A 60 5.60 -7.71 6.85
N SER A 61 5.69 -9.04 6.98
CA SER A 61 6.92 -9.79 6.67
C SER A 61 7.22 -9.79 5.16
N VAL A 62 6.21 -9.99 4.30
CA VAL A 62 6.35 -9.94 2.84
C VAL A 62 6.82 -8.57 2.36
N LEU A 63 6.38 -7.49 3.02
CA LEU A 63 6.77 -6.10 2.74
C LEU A 63 8.06 -5.66 3.46
N ALA A 64 8.75 -6.57 4.14
CA ALA A 64 9.98 -6.33 4.90
C ALA A 64 9.82 -5.28 6.03
N ASN A 65 8.65 -5.20 6.67
CA ASN A 65 8.40 -4.40 7.86
C ASN A 65 9.00 -5.12 9.08
N GLY A 66 10.26 -4.86 9.38
CA GLY A 66 10.97 -5.51 10.50
C GLY A 66 10.88 -4.76 11.82
N TYR A 67 10.46 -3.50 11.79
CA TYR A 67 10.30 -2.63 12.96
C TYR A 67 8.89 -2.08 13.03
N LEU A 68 8.46 -1.74 14.26
CA LEU A 68 7.14 -1.18 14.53
C LEU A 68 7.26 0.00 15.49
N MET A 69 6.58 1.09 15.17
CA MET A 69 6.33 2.22 16.07
C MET A 69 4.84 2.29 16.40
N SER A 70 4.51 2.46 17.68
CA SER A 70 3.14 2.56 18.15
C SER A 70 3.00 3.58 19.27
N ASP A 71 1.87 4.27 19.32
CA ASP A 71 1.46 5.11 20.45
C ASP A 71 0.86 4.30 21.59
N LYS A 72 0.63 3.00 21.38
CA LYS A 72 0.13 2.06 22.38
C LYS A 72 1.16 0.99 22.69
N LYS A 73 1.16 0.53 23.92
CA LYS A 73 1.95 -0.64 24.31
C LYS A 73 1.36 -1.87 23.64
N ILE A 74 2.19 -2.63 22.92
CA ILE A 74 1.80 -3.85 22.23
C ILE A 74 2.28 -5.04 23.04
N ASP A 75 1.37 -5.92 23.36
CA ASP A 75 1.68 -7.25 23.88
C ASP A 75 1.62 -8.24 22.71
N SER A 76 2.78 -8.63 22.25
CA SER A 76 2.92 -9.57 21.13
C SER A 76 4.17 -10.42 21.29
N GLU A 77 3.99 -11.72 21.18
CA GLU A 77 5.10 -12.66 21.21
C GLU A 77 6.06 -12.54 20.03
N TYR A 78 5.62 -11.95 18.91
CA TYR A 78 6.43 -11.76 17.69
C TYR A 78 7.31 -10.52 17.74
N TYR A 79 7.00 -9.57 18.61
CA TYR A 79 7.75 -8.33 18.73
C TYR A 79 8.56 -8.29 20.02
N GLN A 80 9.80 -7.82 19.89
CA GLN A 80 10.65 -7.44 21.01
C GLN A 80 10.58 -5.94 21.21
N TYR A 81 10.25 -5.52 22.44
CA TYR A 81 10.35 -4.11 22.84
C TYR A 81 11.80 -3.64 22.79
N ILE A 82 12.04 -2.45 22.23
CA ILE A 82 13.35 -1.82 22.16
C ILE A 82 13.44 -0.67 23.16
N LYS A 83 12.55 0.31 23.03
CA LYS A 83 12.55 1.54 23.86
C LYS A 83 11.24 2.30 23.71
N THR A 84 11.03 3.25 24.63
CA THR A 84 10.00 4.28 24.53
C THR A 84 10.68 5.65 24.41
N TYR A 85 10.16 6.49 23.53
CA TYR A 85 10.55 7.88 23.40
C TYR A 85 9.33 8.76 23.14
N LYS A 86 9.08 9.78 23.95
CA LYS A 86 7.94 10.69 23.86
C LYS A 86 6.59 9.95 23.66
N ASN A 87 6.32 8.94 24.51
CA ASN A 87 5.12 8.09 24.46
C ASN A 87 4.98 7.24 23.19
N ILE A 88 6.00 7.15 22.36
CA ILE A 88 6.06 6.24 21.23
C ILE A 88 6.91 5.03 21.63
N TYR A 89 6.32 3.85 21.46
CA TYR A 89 6.96 2.56 21.73
C TYR A 89 7.59 2.03 20.45
N PHE A 90 8.84 1.58 20.53
CA PHE A 90 9.59 1.01 19.42
C PHE A 90 9.79 -0.47 19.65
N TYR A 91 9.48 -1.25 18.61
CA TYR A 91 9.59 -2.69 18.62
C TYR A 91 10.38 -3.17 17.40
N LYS A 92 10.89 -4.38 17.49
CA LYS A 92 11.53 -5.13 16.40
C LYS A 92 10.93 -6.52 16.34
N LEU A 93 10.70 -7.07 15.17
CA LEU A 93 10.36 -8.49 15.01
C LEU A 93 11.50 -9.34 15.58
N LYS A 94 11.19 -10.31 16.44
CA LYS A 94 12.18 -11.22 17.04
C LYS A 94 12.95 -11.98 15.96
N LYS A 95 12.28 -12.36 14.88
CA LYS A 95 12.85 -12.89 13.68
C LYS A 95 12.54 -11.95 12.53
N LEU A 96 13.59 -11.35 11.95
CA LEU A 96 13.43 -10.40 10.85
C LEU A 96 13.07 -11.14 9.56
N PRO A 97 12.14 -10.60 8.74
CA PRO A 97 11.77 -11.20 7.47
C PRO A 97 12.89 -11.07 6.43
N SER A 98 12.80 -11.77 5.34
CA SER A 98 13.68 -11.55 4.19
C SER A 98 13.38 -10.21 3.51
N TYR A 99 14.36 -9.63 2.83
CA TYR A 99 14.18 -8.45 1.97
C TYR A 99 13.58 -8.77 0.60
N GLY A 100 13.39 -10.03 0.29
CA GLY A 100 12.77 -10.52 -0.93
C GLY A 100 12.59 -12.02 -0.84
N TYR A 101 11.83 -12.58 -1.75
CA TYR A 101 11.48 -13.98 -1.76
C TYR A 101 11.54 -14.56 -3.18
N LEU A 102 11.89 -15.84 -3.30
CA LEU A 102 11.67 -16.56 -4.55
C LEU A 102 10.21 -16.95 -4.64
N ILE A 103 9.59 -16.64 -5.77
CA ILE A 103 8.21 -17.02 -6.04
C ILE A 103 8.16 -17.98 -7.23
N ASN A 104 7.21 -18.91 -7.13
CA ASN A 104 6.98 -19.92 -8.16
C ASN A 104 6.01 -19.41 -9.24
N ASN A 105 5.03 -18.58 -8.82
CA ASN A 105 3.97 -18.04 -9.67
C ASN A 105 3.82 -16.54 -9.45
N ASN A 106 3.45 -15.83 -10.51
CA ASN A 106 3.09 -14.42 -10.45
C ASN A 106 1.56 -14.27 -10.52
N ASP A 107 0.91 -14.40 -9.38
CA ASP A 107 -0.55 -14.23 -9.30
C ASP A 107 -0.95 -12.75 -9.26
N THR A 108 -2.08 -12.43 -9.89
CA THR A 108 -2.70 -11.12 -9.71
C THR A 108 -3.42 -11.03 -8.37
N ILE A 109 -3.20 -9.91 -7.66
CA ILE A 109 -3.89 -9.62 -6.39
C ILE A 109 -5.09 -8.69 -6.59
N PHE A 110 -5.19 -8.00 -7.73
CA PHE A 110 -6.25 -7.01 -7.96
C PHE A 110 -7.63 -7.65 -8.17
N ASN A 111 -7.70 -8.92 -8.50
CA ASN A 111 -8.95 -9.68 -8.64
C ASN A 111 -9.43 -10.34 -7.34
N LYS A 112 -8.72 -10.18 -6.23
CA LYS A 112 -9.10 -10.76 -4.93
C LYS A 112 -10.08 -9.83 -4.20
N ASP A 113 -11.00 -10.43 -3.42
CA ASP A 113 -12.09 -9.70 -2.75
C ASP A 113 -11.67 -9.10 -1.40
N ASN A 114 -10.63 -9.67 -0.78
CA ASN A 114 -10.16 -9.24 0.54
C ASN A 114 -8.66 -9.51 0.72
N SER A 115 -8.07 -8.88 1.76
CA SER A 115 -6.64 -8.96 2.06
C SER A 115 -6.18 -10.36 2.48
N PHE A 116 -7.07 -11.19 3.01
CA PHE A 116 -6.74 -12.56 3.44
C PHE A 116 -6.60 -13.50 2.24
N GLN A 117 -7.43 -13.34 1.19
CA GLN A 117 -7.24 -14.04 -0.08
C GLN A 117 -5.91 -13.64 -0.74
N ILE A 118 -5.54 -12.37 -0.67
CA ILE A 118 -4.25 -11.87 -1.15
C ILE A 118 -3.11 -12.52 -0.37
N SER A 119 -3.21 -12.57 0.95
CA SER A 119 -2.21 -13.21 1.82
C SER A 119 -2.04 -14.68 1.46
N ASN A 120 -3.14 -15.41 1.24
CA ASN A 120 -3.10 -16.81 0.82
C ASN A 120 -2.42 -16.99 -0.55
N SER A 121 -2.76 -16.15 -1.54
CA SER A 121 -2.12 -16.19 -2.87
C SER A 121 -0.61 -15.95 -2.79
N ILE A 122 -0.19 -14.95 -2.03
CA ILE A 122 1.24 -14.62 -1.87
C ILE A 122 1.96 -15.74 -1.12
N TYR A 123 1.36 -16.27 -0.05
CA TYR A 123 1.90 -17.40 0.71
C TYR A 123 2.12 -18.62 -0.19
N GLN A 124 1.11 -18.98 -0.98
CA GLN A 124 1.20 -20.11 -1.94
C GLN A 124 2.27 -19.85 -3.02
N SER A 125 2.37 -18.64 -3.54
CA SER A 125 3.37 -18.26 -4.54
C SER A 125 4.81 -18.40 -4.00
N ILE A 126 5.05 -18.01 -2.75
CA ILE A 126 6.38 -18.09 -2.12
C ILE A 126 6.70 -19.53 -1.70
N THR A 127 5.79 -20.20 -1.02
CA THR A 127 6.05 -21.53 -0.46
C THR A 127 5.96 -22.65 -1.49
N GLY A 128 5.23 -22.45 -2.57
CA GLY A 128 4.87 -23.48 -3.53
C GLY A 128 3.80 -24.46 -3.04
N ASN A 129 3.32 -24.29 -1.80
CA ASN A 129 2.27 -25.11 -1.21
C ASN A 129 0.89 -24.64 -1.68
N LYS A 130 -0.08 -25.56 -1.72
CA LYS A 130 -1.49 -25.22 -1.99
C LYS A 130 -2.26 -24.82 -0.73
N ASP A 131 -1.66 -24.94 0.43
CA ASP A 131 -2.28 -24.61 1.70
C ASP A 131 -2.47 -23.11 1.86
N SER A 132 -3.48 -22.74 2.63
CA SER A 132 -3.75 -21.34 3.00
C SER A 132 -3.16 -21.02 4.36
N ILE A 133 -2.61 -19.83 4.52
CA ILE A 133 -2.16 -19.32 5.83
C ILE A 133 -3.33 -18.71 6.63
N PHE A 134 -4.41 -18.29 5.95
CA PHE A 134 -5.64 -17.77 6.55
C PHE A 134 -6.84 -18.66 6.23
N ASP A 135 -7.60 -19.02 7.24
CA ASP A 135 -9.01 -19.39 7.09
C ASP A 135 -9.85 -18.11 7.06
N ILE A 136 -10.91 -18.08 6.21
CA ILE A 136 -11.67 -16.87 5.92
C ILE A 136 -13.14 -17.10 6.25
N TYR A 137 -13.71 -16.19 7.06
CA TYR A 137 -15.09 -16.24 7.51
C TYR A 137 -15.79 -14.93 7.14
N SER A 138 -16.93 -15.03 6.43
CA SER A 138 -17.78 -13.91 6.03
C SER A 138 -19.25 -14.10 6.38
N ASN A 139 -19.59 -15.20 7.04
CA ASN A 139 -20.96 -15.51 7.45
C ASN A 139 -21.16 -15.05 8.91
N PHE A 140 -22.00 -14.03 9.07
CA PHE A 140 -22.38 -13.50 10.36
C PHE A 140 -23.87 -13.69 10.60
N LYS A 141 -24.24 -14.00 11.83
CA LYS A 141 -25.59 -13.82 12.32
C LYS A 141 -25.89 -12.32 12.40
N LEU A 142 -27.06 -11.90 11.96
CA LEU A 142 -27.52 -10.52 12.03
C LEU A 142 -28.57 -10.38 13.12
N ASN A 143 -28.45 -9.34 13.93
CA ASN A 143 -29.45 -8.97 14.91
C ASN A 143 -29.91 -7.54 14.68
N ASN A 144 -31.23 -7.34 14.54
CA ASN A 144 -31.87 -6.05 14.23
C ASN A 144 -31.31 -5.32 13.01
N ILE A 145 -30.79 -6.06 12.05
CA ILE A 145 -30.23 -5.54 10.79
C ILE A 145 -30.94 -6.21 9.62
N GLU A 146 -31.50 -5.40 8.73
CA GLU A 146 -32.04 -5.82 7.44
C GLU A 146 -30.98 -5.60 6.35
N VAL A 147 -30.87 -6.57 5.42
CA VAL A 147 -29.91 -6.48 4.31
C VAL A 147 -30.67 -6.36 3.00
N SER A 148 -30.31 -5.35 2.23
CA SER A 148 -30.80 -5.16 0.87
C SER A 148 -29.63 -4.96 -0.11
N LYS A 149 -29.88 -5.21 -1.39
CA LYS A 149 -28.86 -4.96 -2.42
C LYS A 149 -28.79 -3.45 -2.72
N TYR A 150 -27.57 -2.91 -2.77
CA TYR A 150 -27.32 -1.52 -3.13
C TYR A 150 -26.16 -1.46 -4.15
N LYS A 151 -26.48 -1.29 -5.44
CA LYS A 151 -25.49 -1.40 -6.54
C LYS A 151 -24.72 -2.73 -6.45
N ASP A 152 -23.40 -2.66 -6.35
CA ASP A 152 -22.51 -3.82 -6.18
C ASP A 152 -22.26 -4.18 -4.71
N ASN A 153 -22.82 -3.41 -3.78
CA ASN A 153 -22.69 -3.59 -2.33
C ASN A 153 -23.99 -4.12 -1.70
N LYS A 154 -23.91 -4.45 -0.42
CA LYS A 154 -25.06 -4.74 0.44
C LYS A 154 -25.30 -3.52 1.33
N TYR A 155 -26.55 -3.05 1.39
CA TYR A 155 -26.96 -2.03 2.32
C TYR A 155 -27.50 -2.69 3.60
N TYR A 156 -26.91 -2.37 4.71
CA TYR A 156 -27.30 -2.84 6.04
C TYR A 156 -28.05 -1.74 6.77
N LYS A 157 -29.35 -1.97 6.95
CA LYS A 157 -30.28 -1.02 7.59
C LYS A 157 -30.51 -1.46 9.02
N ILE A 158 -30.32 -0.54 9.95
CA ILE A 158 -30.71 -0.70 11.34
C ILE A 158 -32.23 -0.69 11.45
N LEU A 159 -32.79 -1.70 12.09
CA LEU A 159 -34.25 -1.81 12.29
C LEU A 159 -34.71 -1.13 13.60
N ASP A 160 -33.88 -1.15 14.62
CA ASP A 160 -34.14 -0.53 15.90
C ASP A 160 -32.96 0.38 16.31
N PRO A 161 -33.09 1.71 16.12
CA PRO A 161 -32.02 2.65 16.48
C PRO A 161 -31.66 2.69 17.96
N GLU A 162 -32.59 2.31 18.86
CA GLU A 162 -32.37 2.26 20.31
C GLU A 162 -31.94 0.86 20.77
N GLY A 163 -32.00 -0.11 19.87
CA GLY A 163 -31.65 -1.51 20.14
C GLY A 163 -30.21 -1.87 19.84
N TYR A 164 -29.87 -3.10 20.19
CA TYR A 164 -28.56 -3.67 19.83
C TYR A 164 -28.59 -4.20 18.39
N ASN A 165 -27.84 -3.56 17.51
CA ASN A 165 -27.76 -3.89 16.10
C ASN A 165 -26.36 -4.42 15.78
N TYR A 166 -26.18 -5.72 15.56
CA TYR A 166 -24.85 -6.30 15.43
C TYR A 166 -24.77 -7.45 14.43
N PHE A 167 -23.57 -7.64 13.94
CA PHE A 167 -23.08 -8.83 13.27
C PHE A 167 -22.39 -9.70 14.32
N GLU A 168 -22.67 -10.98 14.36
CA GLU A 168 -22.09 -11.88 15.35
C GLU A 168 -21.63 -13.18 14.72
N THR A 169 -20.50 -13.69 15.16
CA THR A 169 -20.01 -15.02 14.82
C THR A 169 -19.16 -15.60 15.92
N ASP A 170 -19.18 -16.92 16.01
CA ASP A 170 -18.31 -17.70 16.89
C ASP A 170 -17.23 -18.38 16.06
N ILE A 171 -15.99 -18.30 16.48
CA ILE A 171 -14.83 -18.95 15.86
C ILE A 171 -14.23 -19.96 16.84
N ASP A 172 -14.19 -21.22 16.44
CA ASP A 172 -13.52 -22.28 17.21
C ASP A 172 -12.02 -22.29 16.88
N ILE A 173 -11.23 -21.76 17.76
CA ILE A 173 -9.77 -21.75 17.66
C ILE A 173 -9.20 -23.08 18.12
N LYS A 174 -8.63 -23.87 17.22
CA LYS A 174 -8.09 -25.23 17.52
C LYS A 174 -6.65 -25.24 17.97
N ASN A 175 -5.87 -24.30 17.47
CA ASN A 175 -4.44 -24.11 17.76
C ASN A 175 -4.20 -22.63 17.98
N LYS A 176 -2.96 -22.26 18.19
CA LYS A 176 -2.58 -20.85 18.27
C LYS A 176 -2.82 -20.14 16.94
N GLN A 177 -3.79 -19.23 16.94
CA GLN A 177 -4.22 -18.49 15.76
C GLN A 177 -4.43 -17.01 16.10
N THR A 178 -4.16 -16.13 15.13
CA THR A 178 -4.40 -14.70 15.27
C THR A 178 -5.59 -14.28 14.41
N LEU A 179 -6.54 -13.58 15.03
CA LEU A 179 -7.74 -13.08 14.38
C LEU A 179 -7.53 -11.67 13.81
N TYR A 180 -8.04 -11.45 12.62
CA TYR A 180 -8.06 -10.15 11.96
C TYR A 180 -9.44 -9.85 11.40
N LEU A 181 -9.84 -8.59 11.46
CA LEU A 181 -11.10 -8.10 10.91
C LEU A 181 -10.84 -7.11 9.78
N GLU A 182 -11.48 -7.32 8.65
CA GLU A 182 -11.52 -6.39 7.53
C GLU A 182 -12.97 -5.97 7.25
N ILE A 183 -13.22 -4.66 7.22
CA ILE A 183 -14.51 -4.08 6.85
C ILE A 183 -14.28 -3.15 5.66
N LEU A 184 -14.89 -3.49 4.52
CA LEU A 184 -14.75 -2.73 3.28
C LEU A 184 -16.11 -2.21 2.81
N ARG A 185 -16.19 -0.92 2.56
CA ARG A 185 -17.32 -0.28 1.91
C ARG A 185 -17.18 -0.31 0.39
N SER A 186 -16.00 0.05 -0.08
CA SER A 186 -15.58 0.02 -1.48
C SER A 186 -14.07 -0.13 -1.55
N LEU A 187 -13.55 -0.53 -2.69
CA LEU A 187 -12.11 -0.48 -2.96
C LEU A 187 -11.62 0.95 -3.25
N ASP A 188 -12.53 1.91 -3.40
CA ASP A 188 -12.21 3.32 -3.50
C ASP A 188 -11.68 3.86 -2.17
N ASN A 189 -10.55 4.58 -2.22
CA ASN A 189 -9.89 5.15 -1.06
C ASN A 189 -10.72 6.21 -0.33
N THR A 190 -11.60 6.91 -1.06
CA THR A 190 -12.44 7.95 -0.47
C THR A 190 -13.64 7.38 0.27
N THR A 191 -14.23 6.31 -0.24
CA THR A 191 -15.44 5.71 0.34
C THR A 191 -15.16 4.90 1.61
N ASN A 192 -13.94 4.38 1.79
CA ASN A 192 -13.53 3.67 3.00
C ASN A 192 -13.04 4.59 4.13
N SER A 193 -12.87 5.88 3.84
CA SER A 193 -12.53 6.87 4.85
C SER A 193 -13.55 6.83 5.99
N LYS A 194 -13.06 6.82 7.23
CA LYS A 194 -13.86 6.80 8.46
C LYS A 194 -14.81 5.59 8.61
N ILE A 195 -14.52 4.46 7.96
CA ILE A 195 -15.39 3.29 8.01
C ILE A 195 -15.66 2.84 9.46
N TYR A 196 -14.67 2.88 10.33
CA TYR A 196 -14.78 2.43 11.69
C TYR A 196 -15.51 3.40 12.65
N GLU A 197 -15.90 4.59 12.20
CA GLU A 197 -16.82 5.46 12.96
C GLU A 197 -18.21 4.84 13.14
N HIS A 198 -18.54 3.84 12.33
CA HIS A 198 -19.84 3.20 12.31
C HIS A 198 -19.93 1.94 13.18
N PHE A 199 -18.81 1.53 13.82
CA PHE A 199 -18.75 0.25 14.51
C PHE A 199 -18.12 0.33 15.89
N ASN A 200 -18.68 -0.44 16.84
CA ASN A 200 -17.98 -0.91 18.02
C ASN A 200 -17.69 -2.41 17.86
N ILE A 201 -16.55 -2.86 18.34
CA ILE A 201 -16.12 -4.26 18.23
C ILE A 201 -16.01 -4.84 19.64
N TYR A 202 -16.65 -5.97 19.85
CA TYR A 202 -16.61 -6.71 21.11
C TYR A 202 -16.03 -8.10 20.86
N ILE A 203 -15.26 -8.58 21.81
CA ILE A 203 -14.71 -9.93 21.84
C ILE A 203 -15.11 -10.56 23.19
N ASN A 204 -15.80 -11.69 23.13
CA ASN A 204 -16.35 -12.38 24.31
C ASN A 204 -17.11 -11.39 25.21
N ASP A 205 -18.01 -10.60 24.58
CA ASP A 205 -18.84 -9.55 25.20
C ASP A 205 -18.07 -8.39 25.86
N LYS A 206 -16.75 -8.33 25.72
CA LYS A 206 -15.94 -7.20 26.19
C LYS A 206 -15.65 -6.24 25.05
N LEU A 207 -15.83 -4.94 25.29
CA LEU A 207 -15.49 -3.91 24.32
C LEU A 207 -13.99 -3.98 23.99
N TYR A 208 -13.69 -4.34 22.75
CA TYR A 208 -12.33 -4.41 22.22
C TYR A 208 -11.90 -3.10 21.58
N GLN A 209 -12.74 -2.57 20.71
CA GLN A 209 -12.51 -1.30 20.04
C GLN A 209 -13.80 -0.50 19.94
N GLN A 210 -13.76 0.71 20.48
CA GLN A 210 -14.80 1.69 20.29
C GLN A 210 -14.64 2.35 18.90
N LYS A 211 -15.71 2.92 18.36
CA LYS A 211 -15.70 3.63 17.08
C LYS A 211 -14.43 4.46 16.90
N ALA A 212 -13.76 4.26 15.78
CA ALA A 212 -12.56 5.03 15.43
C ALA A 212 -12.95 6.37 14.79
N MET A 213 -12.49 7.46 15.39
CA MET A 213 -12.75 8.83 14.88
C MET A 213 -11.75 9.26 13.81
N ASP A 214 -10.62 8.56 13.67
CA ASP A 214 -9.58 8.87 12.69
C ASP A 214 -10.00 8.39 11.31
N ALA A 215 -10.20 9.34 10.39
CA ALA A 215 -10.58 9.10 9.01
C ALA A 215 -9.56 8.24 8.25
N ASP A 216 -8.31 8.32 8.67
CA ASP A 216 -7.19 7.69 7.98
C ASP A 216 -6.90 6.27 8.50
N ASN A 217 -7.65 5.80 9.51
CA ASN A 217 -7.53 4.45 10.06
C ASN A 217 -8.65 3.55 9.52
N ASN A 218 -8.44 3.01 8.34
CA ASN A 218 -9.41 2.18 7.60
C ASN A 218 -8.84 0.83 7.11
N GLY A 219 -7.72 0.42 7.69
CA GLY A 219 -7.08 -0.87 7.38
C GLY A 219 -7.64 -2.03 8.20
N VAL A 220 -7.04 -3.19 8.02
CA VAL A 220 -7.34 -4.40 8.79
C VAL A 220 -7.04 -4.19 10.28
N ILE A 221 -7.90 -4.69 11.14
CA ILE A 221 -7.74 -4.66 12.61
C ILE A 221 -7.25 -6.02 13.09
N ASN A 222 -6.18 -6.05 13.88
CA ASN A 222 -5.76 -7.23 14.62
C ASN A 222 -6.62 -7.37 15.88
N LEU A 223 -7.34 -8.48 16.02
CA LEU A 223 -8.23 -8.77 17.14
C LEU A 223 -7.57 -9.60 18.26
N GLY A 224 -6.28 -9.92 18.11
CA GLY A 224 -5.53 -10.69 19.11
C GLY A 224 -5.27 -12.13 18.71
N THR A 225 -4.46 -12.80 19.54
CA THR A 225 -4.07 -14.21 19.37
C THR A 225 -4.74 -15.06 20.44
N TYR A 226 -5.29 -16.19 20.03
CA TYR A 226 -6.05 -17.13 20.84
C TYR A 226 -5.52 -18.54 20.66
N ASN A 227 -5.80 -19.42 21.62
CA ASN A 227 -5.32 -20.80 21.61
C ASN A 227 -6.30 -21.77 22.25
N ASN A 228 -6.80 -22.73 21.48
CA ASN A 228 -7.70 -23.79 21.94
C ASN A 228 -8.93 -23.25 22.72
N GLU A 229 -9.59 -22.24 22.17
CA GLU A 229 -10.76 -21.63 22.78
C GLU A 229 -11.78 -21.19 21.74
N LYS A 230 -13.02 -21.03 22.16
CA LYS A 230 -14.07 -20.45 21.33
C LYS A 230 -14.10 -18.96 21.55
N VAL A 231 -14.03 -18.18 20.46
CA VAL A 231 -14.04 -16.71 20.50
C VAL A 231 -15.31 -16.20 19.85
N ASN A 232 -16.11 -15.48 20.61
CA ASN A 232 -17.27 -14.76 20.10
C ASN A 232 -16.84 -13.37 19.64
N ILE A 233 -17.20 -13.01 18.41
CA ILE A 233 -16.93 -11.69 17.82
C ILE A 233 -18.26 -11.05 17.49
N LYS A 234 -18.47 -9.86 18.07
CA LYS A 234 -19.65 -9.05 17.86
C LYS A 234 -19.26 -7.68 17.33
N ILE A 235 -19.83 -7.28 16.21
CA ILE A 235 -19.59 -6.00 15.55
C ILE A 235 -20.89 -5.22 15.61
N GLU A 236 -20.98 -4.28 16.52
CA GLU A 236 -22.16 -3.42 16.70
C GLU A 236 -22.18 -2.35 15.61
N LEU A 237 -23.28 -2.26 14.89
CA LEU A 237 -23.52 -1.26 13.85
C LEU A 237 -24.23 -0.05 14.45
N LEU A 238 -23.56 1.11 14.42
CA LEU A 238 -24.07 2.37 15.02
C LEU A 238 -24.93 3.19 14.05
N LYS A 239 -24.80 2.96 12.75
CA LYS A 239 -25.56 3.64 11.68
C LYS A 239 -25.72 2.70 10.49
N SER A 240 -26.87 2.81 9.81
CA SER A 240 -27.09 2.09 8.54
C SER A 240 -26.02 2.46 7.52
N ILE A 241 -25.51 1.47 6.81
CA ILE A 241 -24.35 1.64 5.91
C ILE A 241 -24.37 0.65 4.75
N ASP A 242 -23.81 1.06 3.61
CA ASP A 242 -23.48 0.17 2.51
C ASP A 242 -22.07 -0.43 2.71
N LEU A 243 -21.96 -1.74 2.58
CA LEU A 243 -20.69 -2.46 2.72
C LEU A 243 -20.49 -3.39 1.53
N ASN A 244 -19.27 -3.44 1.04
CA ASN A 244 -18.85 -4.45 0.09
C ASN A 244 -18.60 -5.77 0.83
N ASN A 245 -17.80 -5.72 1.90
CA ASN A 245 -17.32 -6.91 2.59
C ASN A 245 -17.13 -6.67 4.09
N ILE A 246 -17.51 -7.69 4.90
CA ILE A 246 -17.09 -7.87 6.30
C ILE A 246 -16.48 -9.25 6.36
N THR A 247 -15.21 -9.34 6.71
CA THR A 247 -14.48 -10.60 6.66
C THR A 247 -13.59 -10.74 7.89
N LEU A 248 -13.61 -11.92 8.49
CA LEU A 248 -12.64 -12.34 9.49
C LEU A 248 -11.60 -13.24 8.83
N GLY A 249 -10.34 -12.96 9.07
CA GLY A 249 -9.21 -13.81 8.73
C GLY A 249 -8.63 -14.44 9.99
N VAL A 250 -8.50 -15.74 9.98
CA VAL A 250 -7.89 -16.52 11.07
C VAL A 250 -6.55 -17.03 10.58
N MET A 251 -5.47 -16.37 11.01
CA MET A 251 -4.11 -16.73 10.62
C MET A 251 -3.62 -17.93 11.45
N ASP A 252 -3.13 -18.95 10.78
CA ASP A 252 -2.42 -20.07 11.41
C ASP A 252 -1.00 -19.61 11.79
N ASN A 253 -0.77 -19.43 13.08
CA ASN A 253 0.50 -18.94 13.59
C ASN A 253 1.64 -19.96 13.41
N THR A 254 1.33 -21.26 13.38
CA THR A 254 2.35 -22.30 13.11
C THR A 254 2.88 -22.18 11.68
N LYS A 255 1.98 -22.00 10.70
CA LYS A 255 2.38 -21.76 9.30
C LYS A 255 3.17 -20.46 9.13
N TYR A 256 2.83 -19.42 9.88
CA TYR A 256 3.59 -18.18 9.88
C TYR A 256 4.99 -18.38 10.48
N GLU A 257 5.10 -19.09 11.60
CA GLU A 257 6.37 -19.40 12.26
C GLU A 257 7.28 -20.23 11.36
N ASP A 258 6.72 -21.23 10.67
CA ASP A 258 7.41 -22.03 9.67
C ASP A 258 7.87 -21.17 8.48
N PHE A 259 7.00 -20.29 7.98
CA PHE A 259 7.32 -19.36 6.90
C PHE A 259 8.54 -18.49 7.25
N ILE A 260 8.54 -17.87 8.44
CA ILE A 260 9.66 -17.06 8.90
C ILE A 260 10.89 -17.92 9.23
N ALA A 261 10.70 -19.17 9.71
CA ALA A 261 11.79 -20.05 10.04
C ALA A 261 12.58 -20.49 8.80
N ASN A 262 11.89 -20.86 7.76
CA ASN A 262 12.51 -21.42 6.56
C ASN A 262 13.14 -20.37 5.66
N GLN A 263 12.79 -19.06 5.85
CA GLN A 263 13.27 -17.92 5.05
C GLN A 263 13.54 -18.28 3.60
N TYR A 264 12.53 -18.71 2.88
CA TYR A 264 12.49 -19.39 1.56
C TYR A 264 13.55 -18.97 0.52
N VAL A 265 14.59 -18.28 0.92
CA VAL A 265 15.91 -18.17 0.27
C VAL A 265 16.92 -17.44 1.18
N GLU A 266 18.14 -17.94 1.29
CA GLU A 266 19.29 -17.17 1.71
C GLU A 266 19.63 -16.14 0.63
N THR A 267 18.98 -15.00 0.65
CA THR A 267 19.29 -13.91 -0.25
C THR A 267 20.12 -12.88 0.51
N ASN A 268 21.36 -12.70 0.08
CA ASN A 268 22.15 -11.52 0.46
C ASN A 268 21.64 -10.33 -0.34
N ILE A 269 20.53 -9.71 0.10
CA ILE A 269 19.99 -8.51 -0.53
C ILE A 269 20.49 -7.28 0.19
N ASN A 270 21.10 -6.37 -0.56
CA ASN A 270 21.62 -5.10 -0.05
C ASN A 270 20.99 -3.91 -0.80
N TYR A 271 20.42 -2.98 -0.04
CA TYR A 271 19.85 -1.73 -0.54
C TYR A 271 20.83 -0.59 -0.33
N ASN A 272 21.31 0.01 -1.41
CA ASN A 272 22.21 1.16 -1.36
C ASN A 272 21.73 2.28 -2.29
N LYS A 273 21.06 3.28 -1.71
CA LYS A 273 20.51 4.44 -2.44
C LYS A 273 19.59 4.02 -3.59
N ASN A 274 20.05 4.19 -4.85
CA ASN A 274 19.32 3.87 -6.07
C ASN A 274 19.68 2.48 -6.65
N LYS A 275 20.42 1.69 -5.90
CA LYS A 275 20.90 0.37 -6.33
C LYS A 275 20.50 -0.69 -5.32
N VAL A 276 19.99 -1.82 -5.79
CA VAL A 276 19.77 -3.04 -5.02
C VAL A 276 20.62 -4.14 -5.61
N THR A 277 21.36 -4.84 -4.77
CA THR A 277 22.11 -6.03 -5.18
C THR A 277 21.58 -7.25 -4.44
N ALA A 278 21.51 -8.38 -5.14
CA ALA A 278 21.10 -9.66 -4.56
C ALA A 278 21.97 -10.77 -5.12
N SER A 279 22.47 -11.64 -4.25
CA SER A 279 23.09 -12.90 -4.64
C SER A 279 22.19 -14.05 -4.21
N VAL A 280 21.73 -14.83 -5.17
CA VAL A 280 20.69 -15.86 -4.96
C VAL A 280 21.07 -17.10 -5.73
N GLU A 281 21.05 -18.26 -5.06
CA GLU A 281 21.10 -19.55 -5.71
C GLU A 281 19.68 -20.07 -5.95
N SER A 282 19.38 -20.51 -7.16
CA SER A 282 18.08 -21.05 -7.52
C SER A 282 18.21 -22.45 -8.15
N GLU A 283 17.44 -23.41 -7.64
CA GLU A 283 17.44 -24.77 -8.18
C GLU A 283 16.74 -24.90 -9.54
N ALA A 284 15.89 -23.93 -9.87
CA ALA A 284 15.11 -23.86 -11.10
C ALA A 284 14.93 -22.40 -11.55
N GLU A 285 14.34 -22.21 -12.72
CA GLU A 285 13.85 -20.88 -13.12
C GLU A 285 12.77 -20.42 -12.14
N LYS A 286 12.98 -19.28 -11.50
CA LYS A 286 12.07 -18.64 -10.55
C LYS A 286 12.05 -17.12 -10.75
N ILE A 287 11.24 -16.45 -9.97
CA ILE A 287 11.20 -15.00 -9.94
C ILE A 287 11.66 -14.54 -8.56
N LEU A 288 12.65 -13.66 -8.51
CA LEU A 288 12.99 -12.92 -7.29
C LEU A 288 12.00 -11.79 -7.12
N TYR A 289 11.11 -11.92 -6.16
CA TYR A 289 10.21 -10.85 -5.70
C TYR A 289 10.97 -9.90 -4.77
N LEU A 290 10.86 -8.62 -5.02
CA LEU A 290 11.36 -7.55 -4.15
C LEU A 290 10.20 -6.65 -3.73
N PRO A 291 10.04 -6.33 -2.43
CA PRO A 291 8.99 -5.43 -1.94
C PRO A 291 9.31 -3.96 -2.27
N ILE A 292 9.41 -3.65 -3.55
CA ILE A 292 9.64 -2.33 -4.12
C ILE A 292 8.53 -2.09 -5.14
N ALA A 293 7.88 -0.93 -5.08
CA ALA A 293 6.87 -0.57 -6.08
C ALA A 293 7.49 -0.60 -7.49
N TYR A 294 6.80 -1.26 -8.41
CA TYR A 294 7.25 -1.37 -9.79
C TYR A 294 7.26 0.00 -10.49
N SER A 295 8.31 0.24 -11.24
CA SER A 295 8.39 1.32 -12.20
C SER A 295 9.21 0.85 -13.40
N ASP A 296 8.82 1.26 -14.58
CA ASP A 296 9.58 1.01 -15.81
C ASP A 296 10.89 1.81 -15.90
N SER A 297 11.20 2.58 -14.87
CA SER A 297 12.47 3.28 -14.65
C SER A 297 13.53 2.39 -13.98
N TYR A 298 13.17 1.19 -13.56
CA TYR A 298 14.14 0.20 -13.07
C TYR A 298 14.76 -0.59 -14.21
N LYS A 299 16.05 -0.85 -14.09
CA LYS A 299 16.82 -1.75 -14.95
C LYS A 299 17.51 -2.78 -14.08
N ALA A 300 17.54 -4.04 -14.54
CA ALA A 300 18.21 -5.12 -13.85
C ALA A 300 19.27 -5.79 -14.72
N THR A 301 20.32 -6.28 -14.09
CA THR A 301 21.27 -7.23 -14.69
C THR A 301 21.34 -8.48 -13.81
N ASN A 302 21.56 -9.63 -14.46
CA ASN A 302 21.88 -10.90 -13.80
C ASN A 302 23.22 -11.40 -14.32
N ASN A 303 24.20 -11.60 -13.44
CA ASN A 303 25.57 -11.96 -13.81
C ASN A 303 26.15 -11.03 -14.90
N GLY A 304 25.83 -9.72 -14.81
CA GLY A 304 26.28 -8.69 -15.75
C GLY A 304 25.52 -8.60 -17.08
N LYS A 305 24.56 -9.49 -17.35
CA LYS A 305 23.67 -9.43 -18.52
C LYS A 305 22.37 -8.73 -18.18
N GLU A 306 21.87 -7.87 -19.06
CA GLU A 306 20.60 -7.19 -18.90
C GLU A 306 19.45 -8.22 -18.88
N VAL A 307 18.55 -8.09 -17.90
CA VAL A 307 17.36 -8.91 -17.73
C VAL A 307 16.12 -8.04 -17.52
N GLU A 308 14.97 -8.57 -17.91
CA GLU A 308 13.70 -7.87 -17.79
C GLU A 308 13.28 -7.72 -16.32
N VAL A 309 12.88 -6.50 -15.95
CA VAL A 309 12.18 -6.23 -14.69
C VAL A 309 10.68 -6.40 -14.93
N ILE A 310 10.07 -7.35 -14.27
CA ILE A 310 8.66 -7.65 -14.43
C ILE A 310 7.84 -7.12 -13.24
N LYS A 311 6.55 -6.91 -13.46
CA LYS A 311 5.60 -6.56 -12.40
C LYS A 311 5.07 -7.83 -11.76
N VAL A 312 5.21 -7.92 -10.44
CA VAL A 312 4.76 -9.06 -9.62
C VAL A 312 3.66 -8.58 -8.67
N PHE A 313 2.64 -9.42 -8.45
CA PHE A 313 1.49 -9.10 -7.60
C PHE A 313 0.91 -7.73 -7.93
N ASP A 314 0.77 -7.44 -9.23
CA ASP A 314 0.22 -6.21 -9.83
C ASP A 314 0.93 -4.90 -9.46
N ASN A 315 1.93 -4.90 -8.59
CA ASN A 315 2.60 -3.67 -8.12
C ASN A 315 4.09 -3.77 -7.88
N PHE A 316 4.64 -4.92 -7.56
CA PHE A 316 6.01 -5.02 -7.03
C PHE A 316 7.00 -5.46 -8.11
N ILE A 317 8.28 -5.31 -7.82
CA ILE A 317 9.36 -5.73 -8.72
C ILE A 317 9.58 -7.22 -8.63
N GLY A 318 9.67 -7.86 -9.80
CA GLY A 318 10.20 -9.19 -10.00
C GLY A 318 11.36 -9.21 -10.96
N VAL A 319 12.34 -10.06 -10.73
CA VAL A 319 13.46 -10.34 -11.63
C VAL A 319 13.50 -11.82 -11.91
N LYS A 320 13.49 -12.22 -13.17
CA LYS A 320 13.60 -13.64 -13.58
C LYS A 320 14.99 -14.15 -13.28
N LEU A 321 15.06 -15.31 -12.62
CA LEU A 321 16.29 -16.01 -12.30
C LEU A 321 16.46 -17.24 -13.17
N GLU A 322 17.70 -17.54 -13.49
CA GLU A 322 18.09 -18.79 -14.12
C GLU A 322 18.43 -19.83 -13.03
N LYS A 323 18.47 -21.11 -13.41
CA LYS A 323 18.99 -22.16 -12.53
C LYS A 323 20.46 -21.91 -12.23
N GLY A 324 20.86 -22.03 -10.95
CA GLY A 324 22.21 -21.80 -10.46
C GLY A 324 22.39 -20.46 -9.76
N ASN A 325 23.60 -19.94 -9.78
CA ASN A 325 23.96 -18.70 -9.09
C ASN A 325 23.57 -17.47 -9.89
N ASN A 326 22.80 -16.60 -9.27
CA ASN A 326 22.30 -15.34 -9.83
C ASN A 326 22.83 -14.16 -9.00
N ASN A 327 23.58 -13.26 -9.65
CA ASN A 327 24.02 -11.99 -9.08
C ASN A 327 23.23 -10.86 -9.72
N ILE A 328 22.21 -10.41 -9.03
CA ILE A 328 21.27 -9.40 -9.51
C ILE A 328 21.77 -8.03 -9.09
N GLU A 329 21.74 -7.11 -10.02
CA GLU A 329 21.90 -5.70 -9.80
C GLU A 329 20.68 -4.95 -10.36
N LEU A 330 19.92 -4.29 -9.49
CA LEU A 330 18.77 -3.48 -9.85
C LEU A 330 19.11 -2.01 -9.62
N THR A 331 18.94 -1.17 -10.65
CA THR A 331 19.22 0.26 -10.60
C THR A 331 17.99 1.08 -10.96
N TYR A 332 17.79 2.20 -10.29
CA TYR A 332 16.70 3.13 -10.58
C TYR A 332 17.23 4.39 -11.24
N MET A 333 16.67 4.73 -12.41
CA MET A 333 16.94 5.99 -13.11
C MET A 333 15.65 6.52 -13.70
N PRO A 334 15.12 7.66 -13.23
CA PRO A 334 13.89 8.23 -13.77
C PRO A 334 13.97 8.41 -15.27
N LYS A 335 12.94 7.95 -16.00
CA LYS A 335 12.84 8.18 -17.44
C LYS A 335 12.86 9.68 -17.73
N GLY A 336 13.62 10.06 -18.75
CA GLY A 336 13.74 11.46 -19.16
C GLY A 336 14.73 12.30 -18.34
N LEU A 337 15.28 11.81 -17.21
CA LEU A 337 16.22 12.57 -16.38
C LEU A 337 17.46 13.03 -17.19
N ILE A 338 18.10 12.12 -17.92
CA ILE A 338 19.30 12.44 -18.71
C ILE A 338 18.99 13.46 -19.83
N PRO A 339 17.98 13.26 -20.70
CA PRO A 339 17.59 14.28 -21.68
C PRO A 339 17.26 15.63 -21.05
N MET A 340 16.56 15.67 -19.94
CA MET A 340 16.22 16.93 -19.25
C MET A 340 17.46 17.64 -18.71
N ILE A 341 18.42 16.90 -18.13
CA ILE A 341 19.70 17.48 -17.70
C ILE A 341 20.46 18.07 -18.89
N ILE A 342 20.54 17.35 -20.01
CA ILE A 342 21.20 17.82 -21.23
C ILE A 342 20.57 19.12 -21.73
N VAL A 343 19.23 19.16 -21.84
CA VAL A 343 18.50 20.35 -22.28
C VAL A 343 18.75 21.51 -21.30
N SER A 344 18.70 21.25 -19.98
CA SER A 344 18.95 22.29 -18.97
C SER A 344 20.37 22.86 -19.06
N VAL A 345 21.38 22.01 -19.25
CA VAL A 345 22.78 22.44 -19.41
C VAL A 345 22.95 23.25 -20.67
N ILE A 346 22.41 22.79 -21.81
CA ILE A 346 22.46 23.51 -23.09
C ILE A 346 21.80 24.89 -22.95
N THR A 347 20.61 24.94 -22.34
CA THR A 347 19.88 26.20 -22.13
C THR A 347 20.67 27.15 -21.22
N LEU A 348 21.30 26.64 -20.17
CA LEU A 348 22.12 27.44 -19.27
C LEU A 348 23.34 28.03 -20.04
N VAL A 349 24.06 27.21 -20.81
CA VAL A 349 25.21 27.65 -21.60
C VAL A 349 24.78 28.70 -22.63
N LEU A 350 23.69 28.49 -23.38
CA LEU A 350 23.17 29.46 -24.32
C LEU A 350 22.78 30.77 -23.64
N THR A 351 22.16 30.71 -22.47
CA THR A 351 21.82 31.91 -21.69
C THR A 351 23.06 32.69 -21.30
N ILE A 352 24.11 32.02 -20.82
CA ILE A 352 25.38 32.65 -20.44
C ILE A 352 26.04 33.31 -21.68
N ILE A 353 26.05 32.63 -22.82
CA ILE A 353 26.60 33.20 -24.08
C ILE A 353 25.80 34.45 -24.51
N LEU A 354 24.49 34.38 -24.47
CA LEU A 354 23.61 35.50 -24.83
C LEU A 354 23.86 36.70 -23.91
N LEU A 355 23.99 36.51 -22.61
CA LEU A 355 24.22 37.59 -21.66
C LEU A 355 25.64 38.18 -21.75
N SER A 356 26.65 37.35 -21.99
CA SER A 356 28.05 37.77 -22.01
C SER A 356 28.47 38.45 -23.33
N THR A 357 27.87 38.13 -24.47
CA THR A 357 28.32 38.56 -25.79
C THR A 357 27.60 39.80 -26.32
N LYS A 358 26.81 40.51 -25.54
CA LYS A 358 25.90 41.59 -26.00
C LYS A 358 24.98 41.20 -27.16
N LEU A 359 24.95 39.92 -27.52
CA LEU A 359 24.03 39.36 -28.53
C LEU A 359 22.58 39.59 -28.11
N TYR A 360 22.32 39.62 -26.85
CA TYR A 360 21.05 39.97 -26.22
C TYR A 360 20.52 41.33 -26.72
N ASN A 361 21.38 42.36 -26.73
CA ASN A 361 20.97 43.70 -27.24
C ASN A 361 20.60 43.68 -28.73
N LYS A 362 21.38 42.90 -29.52
CA LYS A 362 21.07 42.77 -30.97
C LYS A 362 19.79 41.97 -31.22
N ILE A 363 19.44 41.04 -30.35
CA ILE A 363 18.18 40.28 -30.46
C ILE A 363 17.01 41.17 -30.07
N LEU A 364 17.13 41.97 -29.02
CA LEU A 364 16.09 42.94 -28.61
C LEU A 364 15.84 44.02 -29.67
N ASP A 365 16.87 44.47 -30.31
CA ASP A 365 16.80 45.47 -31.38
C ASP A 365 16.18 44.93 -32.69
N CYS A 366 16.18 43.60 -32.85
CA CYS A 366 15.58 42.93 -33.98
C CYS A 366 14.06 42.89 -33.89
N LYS A 367 13.35 43.79 -34.55
CA LYS A 367 11.86 43.89 -34.56
C LYS A 367 11.18 42.56 -34.90
N PHE A 368 11.77 41.77 -35.81
CA PHE A 368 11.22 40.48 -36.19
C PHE A 368 11.24 39.47 -35.03
N LEU A 369 12.37 39.35 -34.32
CA LEU A 369 12.50 38.45 -33.16
C LEU A 369 11.70 38.93 -31.96
N SER A 370 11.67 40.24 -31.76
CA SER A 370 10.82 40.86 -30.70
C SER A 370 9.34 40.55 -30.93
N ASN A 371 8.85 40.67 -32.18
CA ASN A 371 7.48 40.37 -32.52
C ASN A 371 7.16 38.86 -32.34
N ILE A 372 8.07 37.96 -32.75
CA ILE A 372 7.90 36.52 -32.54
C ILE A 372 7.83 36.23 -31.05
N ALA A 373 8.73 36.77 -30.23
CA ALA A 373 8.70 36.58 -28.76
C ALA A 373 7.40 37.08 -28.12
N TYR A 374 6.91 38.24 -28.60
CA TYR A 374 5.64 38.80 -28.15
C TYR A 374 4.45 37.89 -28.48
N TYR A 375 4.38 37.37 -29.74
CA TYR A 375 3.28 36.46 -30.11
C TYR A 375 3.36 35.11 -29.43
N LEU A 376 4.57 34.57 -29.22
CA LEU A 376 4.75 33.36 -28.42
C LEU A 376 4.30 33.55 -26.95
N TYR A 377 4.68 34.68 -26.35
CA TYR A 377 4.22 35.03 -25.02
C TYR A 377 2.70 35.16 -24.96
N LEU A 378 2.10 35.89 -25.91
CA LEU A 378 0.65 36.07 -26.00
C LEU A 378 -0.07 34.73 -26.19
N PHE A 379 0.45 33.88 -27.06
CA PHE A 379 -0.07 32.51 -27.26
C PHE A 379 -0.01 31.67 -25.97
N ALA A 380 1.14 31.65 -25.31
CA ALA A 380 1.30 30.92 -24.04
C ALA A 380 0.36 31.46 -22.94
N TYR A 381 0.19 32.77 -22.87
CA TYR A 381 -0.73 33.42 -21.92
C TYR A 381 -2.19 33.08 -22.20
N ILE A 382 -2.61 33.15 -23.47
CA ILE A 382 -3.97 32.76 -23.88
C ILE A 382 -4.18 31.25 -23.65
N ALA A 383 -3.23 30.40 -23.99
CA ALA A 383 -3.31 28.96 -23.74
C ALA A 383 -3.45 28.66 -22.24
N LEU A 384 -2.70 29.36 -21.40
CA LEU A 384 -2.83 29.21 -19.95
C LEU A 384 -4.24 29.60 -19.45
N ILE A 385 -4.78 30.72 -19.92
CA ILE A 385 -6.15 31.16 -19.57
C ILE A 385 -7.16 30.12 -20.05
N LEU A 386 -7.05 29.63 -21.28
CA LEU A 386 -7.96 28.63 -21.81
C LEU A 386 -7.91 27.32 -21.02
N VAL A 387 -6.72 26.85 -20.65
CA VAL A 387 -6.58 25.61 -19.87
C VAL A 387 -7.13 25.79 -18.45
N VAL A 388 -6.80 26.87 -17.77
CA VAL A 388 -7.16 27.07 -16.36
C VAL A 388 -8.63 27.44 -16.19
N TYR A 389 -9.14 28.37 -17.00
CA TYR A 389 -10.49 28.92 -16.77
C TYR A 389 -11.55 28.29 -17.68
N VAL A 390 -11.23 28.05 -18.94
CA VAL A 390 -12.20 27.49 -19.89
C VAL A 390 -12.23 25.96 -19.81
N GLY A 391 -11.06 25.30 -19.81
CA GLY A 391 -10.96 23.86 -19.72
C GLY A 391 -11.52 23.31 -18.42
N GLY A 392 -11.20 23.93 -17.30
CA GLY A 392 -11.76 23.58 -15.99
C GLY A 392 -13.29 23.71 -15.95
N THR A 393 -13.82 24.80 -16.49
CA THR A 393 -15.27 25.04 -16.56
C THR A 393 -15.98 24.05 -17.47
N ILE A 394 -15.39 23.72 -18.62
CA ILE A 394 -15.94 22.71 -19.54
C ILE A 394 -15.94 21.33 -18.88
N CYS A 395 -14.84 20.93 -18.23
CA CYS A 395 -14.77 19.67 -17.51
C CYS A 395 -15.81 19.58 -16.39
N PHE A 396 -16.03 20.68 -15.65
CA PHE A 396 -17.06 20.75 -14.63
C PHE A 396 -18.47 20.59 -15.23
N ILE A 397 -18.76 21.30 -16.31
CA ILE A 397 -20.06 21.21 -17.01
C ILE A 397 -20.31 19.78 -17.53
N ILE A 398 -19.32 19.18 -18.18
CA ILE A 398 -19.43 17.79 -18.69
C ILE A 398 -19.65 16.83 -17.53
N SER A 399 -18.88 16.93 -16.46
CA SER A 399 -19.03 16.12 -15.25
C SER A 399 -20.44 16.26 -14.67
N TYR A 400 -20.96 17.47 -14.56
CA TYR A 400 -22.31 17.75 -14.05
C TYR A 400 -23.40 17.06 -14.90
N PHE A 401 -23.32 17.18 -16.22
CA PHE A 401 -24.31 16.53 -17.11
C PHE A 401 -24.18 15.01 -17.18
N VAL A 402 -22.99 14.46 -17.00
CA VAL A 402 -22.78 13.01 -16.91
C VAL A 402 -23.34 12.46 -15.60
N THR A 403 -23.17 13.18 -14.49
CA THR A 403 -23.66 12.75 -13.18
C THR A 403 -25.20 12.83 -13.07
N ILE A 404 -25.86 13.72 -13.83
CA ILE A 404 -27.35 13.83 -13.84
C ILE A 404 -28.00 12.69 -14.70
N LYS A 405 -27.24 12.08 -15.61
CA LYS A 405 -27.75 10.99 -16.48
C LYS A 405 -27.60 9.58 -15.89
N ILE A 406 -27.01 9.46 -14.70
CA ILE A 406 -26.89 8.22 -13.92
C ILE A 406 -27.79 8.32 -12.68
#